data_2cb9c559264cf4fdf09f69eafc8bff2e
#
_entry.id   2cb9c559264cf4fdf09f69eafc8bff2e
#
_cell.length_a   1.000
_cell.length_b   1.000
_cell.length_c   1.000
_cell.angle_alpha   90.00
_cell.angle_beta   90.00
_cell.angle_gamma   90.00
#
_symmetry.space_group_name_H-M   'P 1'
#
loop_
_entity.id
_entity.type
_entity.pdbx_description
1 polymer ?
#
loop_
_entity_poly.entity_id
_entity_poly.type
_entity_poly.pdbx_seq_one_letter_code
_entity_poly.pdbx_strand_id
1 'polypeptide(L)'
;MDISILSSYLPHDDPDASLAFYRDALGFEVRGDVGYDGKRWITVGPAGQPGTSIVLQPPVADGCGITEDERRTIVEMMAKGTFAGINLSTDDLDAVFDRLAANGAEIVQEPAEQPYGVRDCAVRDPAGNLIRINQRL
;
A
#
# COMPACT_ATOMS: atom_id res chain seq x y z
N MET A 1 -7.54 8.88 -27.08
CA MET A 1 -7.31 9.83 -25.99
C MET A 1 -6.03 9.43 -25.27
N ASP A 2 -5.14 10.38 -25.11
CA ASP A 2 -3.83 10.14 -24.51
C ASP A 2 -3.92 10.41 -22.99
N ILE A 3 -4.30 9.39 -22.23
CA ILE A 3 -4.46 9.49 -20.78
C ILE A 3 -3.93 8.20 -20.12
N SER A 4 -3.31 8.34 -18.98
CA SER A 4 -2.75 7.22 -18.23
C SER A 4 -2.93 7.45 -16.72
N ILE A 5 -2.75 6.40 -15.95
CA ILE A 5 -2.78 6.50 -14.49
C ILE A 5 -1.41 6.97 -14.00
N LEU A 6 -1.36 8.15 -13.39
CA LEU A 6 -0.13 8.70 -12.84
C LEU A 6 0.17 8.11 -11.46
N SER A 7 -0.82 8.19 -10.56
CA SER A 7 -0.64 7.72 -9.18
C SER A 7 -1.98 7.46 -8.52
N SER A 8 -1.93 6.73 -7.42
CA SER A 8 -3.02 6.57 -6.48
C SER A 8 -2.51 6.84 -5.08
N TYR A 9 -3.41 7.04 -4.13
CA TYR A 9 -3.05 7.40 -2.77
C TYR A 9 -3.38 6.29 -1.81
N LEU A 10 -2.51 6.08 -0.82
CA LEU A 10 -2.79 5.28 0.36
C LEU A 10 -2.45 6.09 1.60
N PRO A 11 -3.28 6.06 2.64
CA PRO A 11 -2.97 6.78 3.86
C PRO A 11 -1.86 6.07 4.65
N HIS A 12 -1.03 6.85 5.35
CA HIS A 12 -0.09 6.30 6.32
C HIS A 12 0.09 7.27 7.49
N ASP A 13 0.59 6.75 8.60
CA ASP A 13 0.79 7.51 9.83
C ASP A 13 2.19 7.33 10.42
N ASP A 14 2.94 6.33 9.97
CA ASP A 14 4.32 6.07 10.41
C ASP A 14 5.23 5.94 9.18
N PRO A 15 5.87 7.05 8.76
CA PRO A 15 6.72 7.04 7.56
C PRO A 15 7.85 6.02 7.58
N ASP A 16 8.50 5.80 8.72
CA ASP A 16 9.61 4.85 8.80
C ASP A 16 9.10 3.41 8.63
N ALA A 17 7.96 3.09 9.22
CA ALA A 17 7.32 1.79 9.02
C ALA A 17 6.88 1.60 7.56
N SER A 18 6.36 2.66 6.93
CA SER A 18 5.99 2.62 5.51
C SER A 18 7.19 2.31 4.61
N LEU A 19 8.33 2.95 4.87
CA LEU A 19 9.56 2.68 4.11
C LEU A 19 10.06 1.25 4.33
N ALA A 20 10.00 0.75 5.55
CA ALA A 20 10.36 -0.64 5.85
C ALA A 20 9.49 -1.63 5.06
N PHE A 21 8.20 -1.33 4.91
CA PHE A 21 7.28 -2.20 4.16
C PHE A 21 7.47 -2.05 2.65
N TYR A 22 7.34 -0.85 2.10
CA TYR A 22 7.31 -0.66 0.65
C TYR A 22 8.69 -0.73 0.02
N ARG A 23 9.68 -0.10 0.62
CA ARG A 23 11.04 -0.10 0.09
C ARG A 23 11.78 -1.39 0.43
N ASP A 24 11.79 -1.78 1.70
CA ASP A 24 12.66 -2.87 2.17
C ASP A 24 12.02 -4.24 1.97
N ALA A 25 10.75 -4.42 2.31
CA ALA A 25 10.07 -5.71 2.15
C ALA A 25 9.55 -5.95 0.72
N LEU A 26 8.86 -4.99 0.11
CA LEU A 26 8.35 -5.12 -1.26
C LEU A 26 9.40 -4.83 -2.34
N GLY A 27 10.48 -4.12 -2.00
CA GLY A 27 11.51 -3.78 -2.98
C GLY A 27 11.12 -2.65 -3.92
N PHE A 28 10.14 -1.83 -3.54
CA PHE A 28 9.76 -0.66 -4.34
C PHE A 28 10.85 0.41 -4.24
N GLU A 29 10.98 1.19 -5.30
CA GLU A 29 11.85 2.37 -5.27
C GLU A 29 11.11 3.57 -4.70
N VAL A 30 11.84 4.42 -3.98
CA VAL A 30 11.33 5.70 -3.47
C VAL A 30 11.57 6.74 -4.55
N ARG A 31 10.50 7.39 -5.01
CA ARG A 31 10.52 8.38 -6.08
C ARG A 31 10.36 9.80 -5.58
N GLY A 32 9.92 9.97 -4.34
CA GLY A 32 9.78 11.26 -3.70
C GLY A 32 9.58 11.07 -2.19
N ASP A 33 10.07 12.01 -1.41
CA ASP A 33 9.91 12.01 0.04
C ASP A 33 9.94 13.47 0.50
N VAL A 34 8.76 14.03 0.77
CA VAL A 34 8.59 15.44 1.10
C VAL A 34 7.94 15.57 2.47
N GLY A 35 8.59 16.32 3.35
CA GLY A 35 8.07 16.64 4.67
C GLY A 35 7.53 18.06 4.73
N TYR A 36 6.40 18.21 5.43
CA TYR A 36 5.81 19.52 5.69
C TYR A 36 4.95 19.46 6.96
N ASP A 37 5.16 20.37 7.88
CA ASP A 37 4.37 20.51 9.11
C ASP A 37 4.26 19.19 9.90
N GLY A 38 5.40 18.49 10.04
CA GLY A 38 5.45 17.22 10.77
C GLY A 38 4.85 16.03 10.03
N LYS A 39 4.42 16.22 8.80
CA LYS A 39 3.81 15.18 7.95
C LYS A 39 4.76 14.84 6.81
N ARG A 40 4.60 13.64 6.24
CA ARG A 40 5.44 13.20 5.11
C ARG A 40 4.58 12.58 4.01
N TRP A 41 4.94 12.93 2.79
CA TRP A 41 4.40 12.36 1.55
C TRP A 41 5.52 11.56 0.90
N ILE A 42 5.32 10.26 0.77
CA ILE A 42 6.34 9.37 0.20
C ILE A 42 5.78 8.72 -1.04
N THR A 43 6.43 8.92 -2.18
CA THR A 43 6.04 8.32 -3.45
C THR A 43 6.88 7.10 -3.71
N VAL A 44 6.25 5.97 -3.93
CA VAL A 44 6.92 4.67 -4.15
C VAL A 44 6.31 3.96 -5.36
N GLY A 45 7.05 3.03 -5.90
CA GLY A 45 6.53 2.16 -6.96
C GLY A 45 7.52 1.09 -7.39
N PRO A 46 7.05 0.06 -8.10
CA PRO A 46 7.93 -0.98 -8.63
C PRO A 46 8.87 -0.42 -9.69
N ALA A 47 10.13 -0.86 -9.69
CA ALA A 47 11.12 -0.42 -10.68
C ALA A 47 10.67 -0.70 -12.12
N GLY A 48 9.94 -1.81 -12.33
CA GLY A 48 9.42 -2.20 -13.64
C GLY A 48 8.20 -1.40 -14.11
N GLN A 49 7.70 -0.45 -13.30
CA GLN A 49 6.50 0.34 -13.62
C GLN A 49 6.76 1.82 -13.31
N PRO A 50 7.68 2.47 -14.06
CA PRO A 50 8.13 3.82 -13.70
C PRO A 50 7.09 4.92 -13.89
N GLY A 51 6.07 4.66 -14.70
CA GLY A 51 5.03 5.65 -15.03
C GLY A 51 3.88 5.74 -14.03
N THR A 52 3.80 4.83 -13.06
CA THR A 52 2.69 4.78 -12.11
C THR A 52 3.22 4.62 -10.70
N SER A 53 2.70 5.39 -9.77
CA SER A 53 3.19 5.42 -8.40
C SER A 53 2.07 5.29 -7.38
N ILE A 54 2.45 4.91 -6.17
CA ILE A 54 1.62 5.03 -4.97
C ILE A 54 2.17 6.20 -4.17
N VAL A 55 1.29 7.14 -3.78
CA VAL A 55 1.65 8.22 -2.89
C VAL A 55 1.13 7.88 -1.50
N LEU A 56 2.05 7.65 -0.58
CA LEU A 56 1.74 7.44 0.83
C LEU A 56 1.63 8.81 1.48
N GLN A 57 0.46 9.14 2.03
CA GLN A 57 0.20 10.47 2.56
C GLN A 57 -0.54 10.41 3.88
N PRO A 58 -0.46 11.48 4.69
CA PRO A 58 -1.23 11.52 5.92
C PRO A 58 -2.72 11.35 5.65
N PRO A 59 -3.48 10.73 6.55
CA PRO A 59 -4.92 10.57 6.35
C PRO A 59 -5.58 11.91 6.06
N VAL A 60 -6.32 11.97 4.95
CA VAL A 60 -7.05 13.19 4.51
C VAL A 60 -6.12 14.41 4.37
N ALA A 61 -4.97 14.20 3.71
CA ALA A 61 -3.93 15.23 3.59
C ALA A 61 -4.40 16.49 2.86
N ASP A 62 -5.27 16.35 1.88
CA ASP A 62 -5.87 17.46 1.15
C ASP A 62 -7.06 18.08 1.89
N GLY A 63 -7.58 17.44 2.94
CA GLY A 63 -8.45 17.97 3.98
C GLY A 63 -9.68 18.74 3.56
N CYS A 64 -10.04 18.71 2.30
CA CYS A 64 -11.05 19.58 1.73
C CYS A 64 -12.45 19.21 2.23
N GLY A 65 -13.05 20.08 3.08
CA GLY A 65 -14.43 19.93 3.53
C GLY A 65 -14.68 18.82 4.54
N ILE A 66 -13.65 18.23 5.12
CA ILE A 66 -13.80 17.15 6.09
C ILE A 66 -13.85 17.72 7.52
N THR A 67 -14.74 17.18 8.35
CA THR A 67 -14.83 17.52 9.77
C THR A 67 -13.84 16.69 10.61
N GLU A 68 -13.61 17.13 11.85
CA GLU A 68 -12.80 16.36 12.80
C GLU A 68 -13.41 14.99 13.11
N ASP A 69 -14.74 14.89 13.19
CA ASP A 69 -15.42 13.61 13.41
C ASP A 69 -15.19 12.66 12.24
N GLU A 70 -15.27 13.16 11.01
CA GLU A 70 -14.98 12.36 9.81
C GLU A 70 -13.53 11.90 9.77
N ARG A 71 -12.58 12.79 10.13
CA ARG A 71 -11.16 12.43 10.21
C ARG A 71 -10.94 11.31 11.23
N ARG A 72 -11.58 11.42 12.40
CA ARG A 72 -11.49 10.40 13.45
C ARG A 72 -12.03 9.06 12.97
N THR A 73 -13.15 9.08 12.25
CA THR A 73 -13.74 7.87 11.66
C THR A 73 -12.79 7.21 10.68
N ILE A 74 -12.12 7.98 9.81
CA ILE A 74 -11.14 7.45 8.87
C ILE A 74 -9.97 6.79 9.61
N VAL A 75 -9.43 7.45 10.63
CA VAL A 75 -8.32 6.90 11.41
C VAL A 75 -8.73 5.61 12.12
N GLU A 76 -9.94 5.53 12.64
CA GLU A 76 -10.47 4.30 13.24
C GLU A 76 -10.61 3.18 12.21
N MET A 77 -11.08 3.47 11.01
CA MET A 77 -11.20 2.49 9.94
C MET A 77 -9.82 2.01 9.46
N MET A 78 -8.83 2.90 9.40
CA MET A 78 -7.45 2.52 9.10
C MET A 78 -6.92 1.53 10.14
N ALA A 79 -7.13 1.83 11.42
CA ALA A 79 -6.68 0.96 12.51
C ALA A 79 -7.33 -0.42 12.46
N LYS A 80 -8.59 -0.50 12.01
CA LYS A 80 -9.29 -1.77 11.80
C LYS A 80 -8.86 -2.49 10.53
N GLY A 81 -8.19 -1.79 9.61
CA GLY A 81 -7.80 -2.34 8.32
C GLY A 81 -8.95 -2.42 7.30
N THR A 82 -9.94 -1.54 7.40
CA THR A 82 -11.13 -1.56 6.55
C THR A 82 -11.28 -0.32 5.68
N PHE A 83 -10.27 0.54 5.64
CA PHE A 83 -10.41 1.83 4.94
C PHE A 83 -9.95 1.77 3.48
N ALA A 84 -8.74 1.29 3.21
CA ALA A 84 -8.17 1.36 1.86
C ALA A 84 -7.34 0.12 1.54
N GLY A 85 -7.07 -0.06 0.25
CA GLY A 85 -6.24 -1.16 -0.20
C GLY A 85 -5.83 -1.01 -1.66
N ILE A 86 -4.99 -1.93 -2.11
CA ILE A 86 -4.51 -1.96 -3.48
C ILE A 86 -4.26 -3.40 -3.92
N ASN A 87 -4.41 -3.66 -5.21
CA ASN A 87 -4.05 -4.93 -5.82
C ASN A 87 -2.72 -4.79 -6.55
N LEU A 88 -1.80 -5.69 -6.24
CA LEU A 88 -0.53 -5.82 -6.92
C LEU A 88 -0.51 -7.13 -7.71
N SER A 89 0.39 -7.26 -8.66
CA SER A 89 0.60 -8.51 -9.39
C SER A 89 2.08 -8.87 -9.41
N THR A 90 2.37 -10.16 -9.45
CA THR A 90 3.72 -10.69 -9.52
C THR A 90 3.74 -11.97 -10.34
N ASP A 91 4.89 -12.30 -10.88
CA ASP A 91 5.13 -13.59 -11.54
C ASP A 91 5.56 -14.67 -10.54
N ASP A 92 5.90 -14.29 -9.30
CA ASP A 92 6.37 -15.22 -8.27
C ASP A 92 5.76 -14.86 -6.90
N LEU A 93 4.54 -15.31 -6.70
CA LEU A 93 3.80 -15.02 -5.47
C LEU A 93 4.47 -15.59 -4.23
N ASP A 94 5.00 -16.81 -4.32
CA ASP A 94 5.61 -17.46 -3.16
C ASP A 94 6.84 -16.70 -2.67
N ALA A 95 7.69 -16.22 -3.59
CA ALA A 95 8.87 -15.44 -3.22
C ALA A 95 8.48 -14.11 -2.57
N VAL A 96 7.47 -13.42 -3.10
CA VAL A 96 6.99 -12.16 -2.52
C VAL A 96 6.39 -12.40 -1.15
N PHE A 97 5.55 -13.42 -1.00
CA PHE A 97 4.93 -13.76 0.27
C PHE A 97 5.97 -14.11 1.33
N ASP A 98 6.94 -14.95 1.00
CA ASP A 98 8.00 -15.36 1.93
C ASP A 98 8.80 -14.15 2.42
N ARG A 99 9.10 -13.22 1.53
CA ARG A 99 9.82 -12.00 1.88
C ARG A 99 9.00 -11.10 2.81
N LEU A 100 7.71 -10.94 2.54
CA LEU A 100 6.81 -10.16 3.40
C LEU A 100 6.69 -10.80 4.78
N ALA A 101 6.51 -12.11 4.85
CA ALA A 101 6.41 -12.84 6.11
C ALA A 101 7.71 -12.72 6.91
N ALA A 102 8.87 -12.85 6.26
CA ALA A 102 10.18 -12.72 6.89
C ALA A 102 10.42 -11.31 7.45
N ASN A 103 9.79 -10.30 6.88
CA ASN A 103 9.86 -8.91 7.35
C ASN A 103 8.76 -8.55 8.36
N GLY A 104 7.99 -9.53 8.83
CA GLY A 104 7.00 -9.34 9.89
C GLY A 104 5.68 -8.73 9.44
N ALA A 105 5.34 -8.79 8.16
CA ALA A 105 4.05 -8.28 7.67
C ALA A 105 2.88 -9.03 8.31
N GLU A 106 1.79 -8.31 8.57
CA GLU A 106 0.56 -8.91 9.06
C GLU A 106 -0.11 -9.70 7.95
N ILE A 107 -0.20 -11.02 8.10
CA ILE A 107 -0.78 -11.92 7.11
C ILE A 107 -2.29 -11.97 7.30
N VAL A 108 -3.04 -11.64 6.25
CA VAL A 108 -4.51 -11.75 6.22
C VAL A 108 -4.92 -13.06 5.58
N GLN A 109 -4.25 -13.43 4.48
CA GLN A 109 -4.53 -14.66 3.75
C GLN A 109 -3.24 -15.20 3.14
N GLU A 110 -2.90 -16.45 3.43
CA GLU A 110 -1.76 -17.11 2.79
C GLU A 110 -2.06 -17.38 1.31
N PRO A 111 -1.01 -17.64 0.47
CA PRO A 111 -1.22 -17.94 -0.94
C PRO A 111 -2.23 -19.06 -1.15
N ALA A 112 -3.23 -18.81 -1.98
CA ALA A 112 -4.29 -19.75 -2.29
C ALA A 112 -4.83 -19.53 -3.70
N GLU A 113 -5.26 -20.61 -4.36
CA GLU A 113 -5.94 -20.52 -5.65
C GLU A 113 -7.37 -20.00 -5.47
N GLN A 114 -7.76 -19.10 -6.37
CA GLN A 114 -9.10 -18.56 -6.39
C GLN A 114 -9.88 -19.11 -7.59
N PRO A 115 -11.23 -19.22 -7.49
CA PRO A 115 -12.05 -19.78 -8.57
C PRO A 115 -11.94 -19.04 -9.91
N TYR A 116 -11.50 -17.79 -9.88
CA TYR A 116 -11.41 -16.94 -11.07
C TYR A 116 -10.04 -16.98 -11.76
N GLY A 117 -9.24 -18.02 -11.52
CA GLY A 117 -8.03 -18.28 -12.30
C GLY A 117 -6.78 -17.55 -11.87
N VAL A 118 -6.67 -17.17 -10.60
CA VAL A 118 -5.46 -16.57 -10.02
C VAL A 118 -5.08 -17.29 -8.73
N ARG A 119 -3.81 -17.21 -8.35
CA ARG A 119 -3.37 -17.40 -6.97
C ARG A 119 -3.16 -16.04 -6.36
N ASP A 120 -3.57 -15.86 -5.12
CA ASP A 120 -3.34 -14.60 -4.43
C ASP A 120 -3.01 -14.81 -2.96
N CYS A 121 -2.49 -13.77 -2.35
CA CYS A 121 -2.38 -13.63 -0.90
C CYS A 121 -2.79 -12.21 -0.52
N ALA A 122 -2.96 -11.99 0.77
CA ALA A 122 -3.28 -10.66 1.29
C ALA A 122 -2.52 -10.42 2.58
N VAL A 123 -1.95 -9.23 2.69
CA VAL A 123 -1.27 -8.75 3.89
C VAL A 123 -1.76 -7.34 4.18
N ARG A 124 -1.51 -6.83 5.39
CA ARG A 124 -1.73 -5.43 5.70
C ARG A 124 -0.39 -4.71 5.75
N ASP A 125 -0.36 -3.48 5.26
CA ASP A 125 0.78 -2.62 5.49
C ASP A 125 0.71 -2.03 6.92
N PRO A 126 1.74 -1.30 7.38
CA PRO A 126 1.76 -0.79 8.76
C PRO A 126 0.62 0.17 9.11
N ALA A 127 0.02 0.81 8.11
CA ALA A 127 -1.11 1.73 8.33
C ALA A 127 -2.47 1.03 8.26
N GLY A 128 -2.49 -0.29 8.05
CA GLY A 128 -3.72 -1.07 7.95
C GLY A 128 -4.28 -1.20 6.54
N ASN A 129 -3.60 -0.69 5.53
CA ASN A 129 -4.06 -0.86 4.14
C ASN A 129 -3.98 -2.33 3.72
N LEU A 130 -5.02 -2.80 3.03
CA LEU A 130 -5.04 -4.17 2.53
C LEU A 130 -4.25 -4.24 1.22
N ILE A 131 -3.20 -5.07 1.23
CA ILE A 131 -2.35 -5.29 0.06
C ILE A 131 -2.62 -6.70 -0.44
N ARG A 132 -3.33 -6.81 -1.55
CA ARG A 132 -3.60 -8.08 -2.21
C ARG A 132 -2.62 -8.27 -3.34
N ILE A 133 -2.00 -9.43 -3.40
CA ILE A 133 -0.96 -9.73 -4.39
C ILE A 133 -1.42 -10.93 -5.20
N ASN A 134 -1.47 -10.77 -6.51
CA ASN A 134 -2.03 -11.74 -7.43
C ASN A 134 -0.96 -12.31 -8.34
N GLN A 135 -1.05 -13.60 -8.62
CA GLN A 135 -0.27 -14.27 -9.66
C GLN A 135 -1.24 -15.00 -10.57
N ARG A 136 -1.17 -14.71 -11.86
CA ARG A 136 -2.02 -15.37 -12.85
C ARG A 136 -1.61 -16.82 -13.01
N LEU A 137 -2.58 -17.71 -13.01
CA LEU A 137 -2.34 -19.14 -13.22
C LEU A 137 -2.04 -19.48 -14.69
#